data_467f2b2508035d4e4b137264420fb2e2
#
_entry.id   467f2b2508035d4e4b137264420fb2e2
#
_cell.length_a   1.000
_cell.length_b   1.000
_cell.length_c   1.000
_cell.angle_alpha   90.00
_cell.angle_beta   90.00
_cell.angle_gamma   90.00
#
_symmetry.space_group_name_H-M   'P 1'
#
loop_
_entity.id
_entity.type
_entity.pdbx_description
1 polymer ?
#
loop_
_entity_poly.entity_id
_entity_poly.type
_entity_poly.pdbx_seq_one_letter_code
_entity_poly.pdbx_strand_id
1 'polypeptide(L)'
;MIEDDLELAQIITDYLKSFDIEVTNTDSPYNGLSMLSVHKDYQLIILDLTLPEIDGLELIPKIREKSDIPIIISSARDDILDKVMGLERGADDYLPKPYNPRELQARIKTI
;
A
#
# COMPACT_ATOMS: atom_id res chain seq x y z
N MET A 1 0.74 -5.96 0.78
CA MET A 1 0.67 -5.01 -0.35
C MET A 1 -0.60 -5.28 -1.14
N ILE A 2 -1.28 -4.24 -1.56
CA ILE A 2 -2.46 -4.37 -2.41
C ILE A 2 -2.12 -3.71 -3.74
N GLU A 3 -1.82 -4.54 -4.75
CA GLU A 3 -1.32 -4.11 -6.05
C GLU A 3 -1.79 -5.08 -7.12
N ASP A 4 -2.45 -4.57 -8.15
CA ASP A 4 -2.97 -5.40 -9.24
C ASP A 4 -1.99 -5.59 -10.41
N ASP A 5 -0.94 -4.78 -10.49
CA ASP A 5 0.16 -5.02 -11.41
C ASP A 5 1.08 -6.10 -10.81
N LEU A 6 0.88 -7.35 -11.23
CA LEU A 6 1.57 -8.49 -10.65
C LEU A 6 3.07 -8.50 -10.94
N GLU A 7 3.48 -7.94 -12.08
CA GLU A 7 4.90 -7.82 -12.41
C GLU A 7 5.59 -6.84 -11.46
N LEU A 8 4.99 -5.67 -11.24
CA LEU A 8 5.51 -4.70 -10.28
C LEU A 8 5.51 -5.28 -8.87
N ALA A 9 4.43 -5.96 -8.48
CA ALA A 9 4.34 -6.58 -7.17
C ALA A 9 5.49 -7.57 -6.94
N GLN A 10 5.84 -8.36 -7.95
CA GLN A 10 6.93 -9.31 -7.84
C GLN A 10 8.29 -8.62 -7.68
N ILE A 11 8.52 -7.57 -8.47
CA ILE A 11 9.75 -6.78 -8.39
C ILE A 11 9.92 -6.20 -6.98
N ILE A 12 8.87 -5.60 -6.44
CA ILE A 12 8.90 -5.00 -5.11
C ILE A 12 9.11 -6.07 -4.04
N THR A 13 8.39 -7.17 -4.13
CA THR A 13 8.49 -8.28 -3.18
C THR A 13 9.92 -8.83 -3.11
N ASP A 14 10.52 -9.06 -4.26
CA ASP A 14 11.88 -9.60 -4.35
C ASP A 14 12.91 -8.60 -3.80
N TYR A 15 12.75 -7.33 -4.15
CA TYR A 15 13.67 -6.29 -3.69
C TYR A 15 13.60 -6.13 -2.16
N LEU A 16 12.41 -6.03 -1.60
CA LEU A 16 12.24 -5.82 -0.16
C LEU A 16 12.69 -7.03 0.66
N LYS A 17 12.60 -8.23 0.08
CA LYS A 17 13.08 -9.44 0.73
C LYS A 17 14.57 -9.36 1.06
N SER A 18 15.36 -8.70 0.21
CA SER A 18 16.79 -8.52 0.46
C SER A 18 17.08 -7.61 1.66
N PHE A 19 16.09 -6.91 2.18
CA PHE A 19 16.17 -6.08 3.37
C PHE A 19 15.42 -6.69 4.55
N ASP A 20 15.14 -7.99 4.50
CA ASP A 20 14.40 -8.73 5.53
C ASP A 20 12.96 -8.23 5.71
N ILE A 21 12.37 -7.71 4.64
CA ILE A 21 10.96 -7.30 4.62
C ILE A 21 10.19 -8.32 3.80
N GLU A 22 9.31 -9.06 4.45
CA GLU A 22 8.44 -10.02 3.77
C GLU A 22 7.19 -9.33 3.28
N VAL A 23 6.88 -9.49 1.99
CA VAL A 23 5.70 -8.90 1.36
C VAL A 23 4.74 -10.01 0.97
N THR A 24 3.49 -9.87 1.40
CA THR A 24 2.38 -10.66 0.89
C THR A 24 1.54 -9.73 0.03
N ASN A 25 1.34 -10.08 -1.23
CA ASN A 25 0.57 -9.25 -2.15
C ASN A 25 -0.78 -9.86 -2.45
N THR A 26 -1.78 -9.00 -2.61
CA THR A 26 -3.06 -9.37 -3.19
C THR A 26 -3.47 -8.32 -4.22
N ASP A 27 -4.16 -8.75 -5.27
CA ASP A 27 -4.72 -7.85 -6.28
C ASP A 27 -6.16 -7.43 -5.97
N SER A 28 -6.75 -8.00 -4.92
CA SER A 28 -8.13 -7.70 -4.52
C SER A 28 -8.16 -6.86 -3.24
N PRO A 29 -8.77 -5.65 -3.30
CA PRO A 29 -8.92 -4.80 -2.11
C PRO A 29 -9.70 -5.47 -0.98
N TYR A 30 -10.78 -6.18 -1.32
CA TYR A 30 -11.60 -6.86 -0.31
C TYR A 30 -10.88 -8.05 0.31
N ASN A 31 -10.10 -8.76 -0.49
CA ASN A 31 -9.25 -9.81 0.04
C ASN A 31 -8.20 -9.23 0.99
N GLY A 32 -7.63 -8.07 0.65
CA GLY A 32 -6.70 -7.36 1.53
C GLY A 32 -7.31 -7.01 2.88
N LEU A 33 -8.56 -6.53 2.88
CA LEU A 33 -9.28 -6.25 4.13
C LEU A 33 -9.48 -7.53 4.96
N SER A 34 -9.83 -8.63 4.31
CA SER A 34 -10.00 -9.92 4.99
C SER A 34 -8.70 -10.41 5.61
N MET A 35 -7.60 -10.31 4.86
CA MET A 35 -6.28 -10.69 5.35
C MET A 35 -5.89 -9.87 6.58
N LEU A 36 -6.16 -8.57 6.57
CA LEU A 36 -5.87 -7.69 7.69
C LEU A 36 -6.67 -8.07 8.95
N SER A 37 -7.90 -8.55 8.76
CA SER A 37 -8.76 -8.98 9.87
C SER A 37 -8.29 -10.30 10.48
N VAL A 38 -7.75 -11.21 9.66
CA VAL A 38 -7.34 -12.55 10.08
C VAL A 38 -5.90 -12.55 10.61
N HIS A 39 -4.99 -11.86 9.93
CA HIS A 39 -3.57 -11.81 10.28
C HIS A 39 -3.25 -10.49 10.96
N LYS A 40 -2.93 -10.53 12.24
CA LYS A 40 -2.66 -9.34 13.06
C LYS A 40 -1.19 -8.96 13.11
N ASP A 41 -0.33 -9.70 12.43
CA ASP A 41 1.12 -9.51 12.47
C ASP A 41 1.65 -8.62 11.33
N TYR A 42 0.81 -8.16 10.44
CA TYR A 42 1.24 -7.18 9.42
C TYR A 42 1.61 -5.86 10.07
N GLN A 43 2.72 -5.27 9.62
CA GLN A 43 3.29 -4.06 10.21
C GLN A 43 3.08 -2.83 9.34
N LEU A 44 2.70 -3.00 8.06
CA LEU A 44 2.56 -1.90 7.13
C LEU A 44 1.77 -2.37 5.90
N ILE A 45 1.01 -1.45 5.31
CA ILE A 45 0.32 -1.70 4.05
C ILE A 45 0.92 -0.79 2.98
N ILE A 46 1.26 -1.38 1.82
CA ILE A 46 1.55 -0.64 0.60
C ILE A 46 0.32 -0.75 -0.26
N LEU A 47 -0.27 0.38 -0.61
CA LEU A 47 -1.59 0.44 -1.23
C LEU A 47 -1.53 1.18 -2.57
N ASP A 48 -1.92 0.51 -3.66
CA ASP A 48 -2.19 1.19 -4.92
C ASP A 48 -3.60 1.79 -4.87
N LEU A 49 -3.79 2.93 -5.52
CA LEU A 49 -5.09 3.60 -5.58
C LEU A 49 -5.96 3.07 -6.72
N THR A 50 -5.36 2.75 -7.85
CA THR A 50 -6.09 2.28 -9.03
C THR A 50 -6.22 0.78 -8.97
N LEU A 51 -7.29 0.31 -8.34
CA LEU A 51 -7.56 -1.10 -8.10
C LEU A 51 -8.89 -1.51 -8.72
N PRO A 52 -9.09 -2.82 -8.99
CA PRO A 52 -10.43 -3.31 -9.34
C PRO A 52 -11.35 -3.25 -8.12
N GLU A 53 -12.63 -3.38 -8.31
CA GLU A 53 -13.67 -3.48 -7.29
C GLU A 53 -13.92 -2.17 -6.53
N ILE A 54 -12.91 -1.55 -5.93
CA ILE A 54 -13.03 -0.31 -5.16
C ILE A 54 -11.79 0.56 -5.35
N ASP A 55 -11.98 1.86 -5.45
CA ASP A 55 -10.87 2.81 -5.49
C ASP A 55 -10.09 2.75 -4.17
N GLY A 56 -8.76 2.79 -4.27
CA GLY A 56 -7.89 2.76 -3.09
C GLY A 56 -8.16 3.88 -2.11
N LEU A 57 -8.55 5.07 -2.59
CA LEU A 57 -8.92 6.19 -1.71
C LEU A 57 -10.14 5.84 -0.83
N GLU A 58 -11.05 5.05 -1.34
CA GLU A 58 -12.22 4.61 -0.58
C GLU A 58 -11.89 3.43 0.34
N LEU A 59 -10.83 2.71 0.03
CA LEU A 59 -10.38 1.60 0.85
C LEU A 59 -9.74 2.07 2.16
N ILE A 60 -9.07 3.21 2.15
CA ILE A 60 -8.36 3.74 3.32
C ILE A 60 -9.27 3.87 4.55
N PRO A 61 -10.46 4.51 4.46
CA PRO A 61 -11.35 4.56 5.62
C PRO A 61 -11.77 3.18 6.11
N LYS A 62 -11.95 2.22 5.20
CA LYS A 62 -12.32 0.84 5.57
C LYS A 62 -11.19 0.16 6.33
N ILE A 63 -9.94 0.40 5.94
CA ILE A 63 -8.77 -0.09 6.68
C ILE A 63 -8.75 0.53 8.07
N ARG A 64 -8.99 1.82 8.16
CA ARG A 64 -8.95 2.55 9.44
C ARG A 64 -10.05 2.16 10.40
N GLU A 65 -11.16 1.62 9.94
CA GLU A 65 -12.17 1.03 10.80
C GLU A 65 -11.65 -0.20 11.54
N LYS A 66 -10.63 -0.87 10.98
CA LYS A 66 -10.12 -2.14 11.50
C LYS A 66 -8.76 -2.00 12.18
N SER A 67 -7.96 -1.02 11.82
CA SER A 67 -6.55 -0.98 12.23
C SER A 67 -5.95 0.41 12.09
N ASP A 68 -4.96 0.70 12.93
CA ASP A 68 -4.11 1.88 12.83
C ASP A 68 -2.79 1.58 12.08
N ILE A 69 -2.73 0.46 11.39
CA ILE A 69 -1.55 0.03 10.66
C ILE A 69 -1.06 1.13 9.70
N PRO A 70 0.25 1.40 9.63
CA PRO A 70 0.77 2.40 8.69
C PRO A 70 0.44 2.06 7.24
N ILE A 71 0.11 3.07 6.45
CA ILE A 71 -0.23 2.92 5.04
C ILE A 71 0.66 3.84 4.21
N ILE A 72 1.37 3.26 3.25
CA ILE A 72 2.07 3.99 2.20
C ILE A 72 1.30 3.81 0.92
N ILE A 73 0.83 4.91 0.33
CA ILE A 73 0.19 4.86 -0.99
C ILE A 73 1.28 4.79 -2.06
N SER A 74 1.14 3.87 -2.99
CA SER A 74 2.03 3.69 -4.14
C SER A 74 1.17 3.75 -5.40
N SER A 75 1.18 4.88 -6.12
CA SER A 75 0.23 5.11 -7.20
C SER A 75 0.81 5.90 -8.35
N ALA A 76 0.32 5.61 -9.57
CA ALA A 76 0.61 6.40 -10.76
C ALA A 76 -0.19 7.71 -10.81
N ARG A 77 -1.18 7.88 -9.94
CA ARG A 77 -1.91 9.14 -9.83
C ARG A 77 -1.00 10.19 -9.20
N ASP A 78 -0.80 11.29 -9.91
CA ASP A 78 0.06 12.38 -9.45
C ASP A 78 -0.72 13.66 -9.16
N ASP A 79 -2.05 13.61 -9.23
CA ASP A 79 -2.91 14.73 -8.90
C ASP A 79 -2.77 15.09 -7.42
N ILE A 80 -2.55 16.37 -7.15
CA ILE A 80 -2.37 16.84 -5.79
C ILE A 80 -3.61 16.59 -4.93
N LEU A 81 -4.80 16.60 -5.52
CA LEU A 81 -6.04 16.30 -4.78
C LEU A 81 -6.06 14.85 -4.29
N ASP A 82 -5.65 13.89 -5.12
CA ASP A 82 -5.57 12.49 -4.72
C ASP A 82 -4.58 12.31 -3.57
N LYS A 83 -3.44 12.98 -3.65
CA LYS A 83 -2.44 12.94 -2.61
C LYS A 83 -2.95 13.49 -1.28
N VAL A 84 -3.58 14.66 -1.33
CA VAL A 84 -4.14 15.30 -0.14
C VAL A 84 -5.25 14.44 0.45
N MET A 85 -6.17 13.95 -0.38
CA MET A 85 -7.26 13.09 0.08
C MET A 85 -6.74 11.80 0.73
N GLY A 86 -5.73 11.18 0.13
CA GLY A 86 -5.15 9.97 0.69
C GLY A 86 -4.58 10.21 2.10
N LEU A 87 -3.83 11.30 2.26
CA LEU A 87 -3.24 11.64 3.55
C LEU A 87 -4.31 12.04 4.58
N GLU A 88 -5.31 12.83 4.16
CA GLU A 88 -6.40 13.24 5.05
C GLU A 88 -7.26 12.06 5.51
N ARG A 89 -7.42 11.04 4.67
CA ARG A 89 -8.19 9.84 5.00
C ARG A 89 -7.43 8.86 5.89
N GLY A 90 -6.15 9.10 6.12
CA GLY A 90 -5.38 8.33 7.09
C GLY A 90 -4.14 7.61 6.58
N ALA A 91 -3.72 7.85 5.33
CA ALA A 91 -2.44 7.34 4.87
C ALA A 91 -1.29 8.12 5.52
N ASP A 92 -0.18 7.44 5.73
CA ASP A 92 0.99 8.02 6.38
C ASP A 92 1.98 8.60 5.37
N ASP A 93 1.97 8.12 4.13
CA ASP A 93 2.88 8.58 3.10
C ASP A 93 2.30 8.32 1.72
N TYR A 94 2.85 8.99 0.72
CA TYR A 94 2.41 8.88 -0.67
C TYR A 94 3.65 8.85 -1.57
N LEU A 95 3.82 7.76 -2.32
CA LEU A 95 4.94 7.55 -3.22
C LEU A 95 4.45 7.42 -4.66
N PRO A 96 4.66 8.47 -5.50
CA PRO A 96 4.21 8.43 -6.90
C PRO A 96 5.01 7.42 -7.73
N LYS A 97 4.33 6.69 -8.61
CA LYS A 97 4.95 5.85 -9.63
C LYS A 97 5.34 6.68 -10.86
N PRO A 98 6.39 6.33 -11.56
CA PRO A 98 7.37 5.28 -11.25
C PRO A 98 8.35 5.75 -10.17
N TYR A 99 8.78 4.83 -9.33
CA TYR A 99 9.79 5.11 -8.31
C TYR A 99 10.84 4.01 -8.29
N ASN A 100 12.00 4.34 -7.74
CA ASN A 100 13.02 3.33 -7.48
C ASN A 100 12.61 2.53 -6.24
N PRO A 101 12.62 1.19 -6.28
CA PRO A 101 12.28 0.38 -5.10
C PRO A 101 13.08 0.74 -3.84
N ARG A 102 14.28 1.30 -4.02
CA ARG A 102 15.10 1.78 -2.92
C ARG A 102 14.43 2.93 -2.17
N GLU A 103 13.70 3.78 -2.88
CA GLU A 103 12.96 4.87 -2.25
C GLU A 103 11.83 4.33 -1.37
N LEU A 104 11.11 3.33 -1.86
CA LEU A 104 10.07 2.68 -1.06
C LEU A 104 10.67 2.05 0.20
N GLN A 105 11.77 1.35 0.08
CA GLN A 105 12.46 0.74 1.21
C GLN A 105 12.86 1.79 2.25
N ALA A 106 13.40 2.93 1.80
CA ALA A 106 13.78 4.02 2.69
C ALA A 106 12.58 4.61 3.44
N ARG A 107 11.45 4.76 2.76
CA ARG A 107 10.22 5.27 3.38
C ARG A 107 9.63 4.29 4.38
N ILE A 108 9.67 3.01 4.10
CA ILE A 108 9.24 1.98 5.06
C ILE A 108 10.03 2.10 6.37
N LYS A 109 11.32 2.36 6.27
CA LYS A 109 12.18 2.52 7.44
C LYS A 109 11.80 3.68 8.34
N THR A 110 11.19 4.72 7.78
CA THR A 110 10.86 5.93 8.55
C THR A 110 9.52 5.84 9.27
N ILE A 111 8.78 4.79 9.04
CA ILE A 111 7.45 4.59 9.63
C ILE A 111 7.45 3.60 10.84
#